data_bfd0037d56a8575172bfb29d9d9a3e82
#
_entry.id   bfd0037d56a8575172bfb29d9d9a3e82
#
_cell.length_a   1.000
_cell.length_b   1.000
_cell.length_c   1.000
_cell.angle_alpha   90.00
_cell.angle_beta   90.00
_cell.angle_gamma   90.00
#
_symmetry.space_group_name_H-M   'P 1'
#
loop_
_entity.id
_entity.type
_entity.pdbx_description
1 polymer ?
#
loop_
_entity_poly.entity_id
_entity_poly.type
_entity_poly.pdbx_seq_one_letter_code
_entity_poly.pdbx_strand_id
1 'polypeptide(L)'
;MAVGTVTEANFEREVLMSEVPVLVEFSAEWCGPCKLVAPELKALADELKERAKIVTIDIDRSPMISRQLGVQSVPTFVVFAQGRPAGGKVGALKRQQLRELLEPFLPRSEGALRPDEVAKLMQAGRIALIDTRDQPVFSRAHIPGAKSMPLEEIEGRLAELYMLGAPAVLYCRSGDRTKELALKLMEQGVQVAYLEGGLLGWEAIGLPIERAD
;
A
#
# COMPACT_ATOMS: atom_id res chain seq x y z
N MET A 1 1.43 15.59 -5.87
CA MET A 1 1.46 16.62 -4.80
C MET A 1 2.88 17.15 -4.60
N ALA A 2 3.05 18.37 -4.10
CA ALA A 2 4.39 18.87 -3.75
C ALA A 2 4.80 18.28 -2.39
N VAL A 3 6.10 18.00 -2.22
CA VAL A 3 6.68 17.71 -0.91
C VAL A 3 6.55 18.96 -0.04
N GLY A 4 5.89 18.84 1.10
CA GLY A 4 5.67 19.95 2.02
C GLY A 4 6.92 20.28 2.82
N THR A 5 7.07 21.53 3.27
CA THR A 5 8.11 21.92 4.24
C THR A 5 7.47 22.14 5.60
N VAL A 6 8.05 21.52 6.62
CA VAL A 6 7.58 21.59 7.99
C VAL A 6 8.64 22.30 8.87
N THR A 7 8.17 23.03 9.84
CA THR A 7 8.97 23.73 10.85
C THR A 7 8.43 23.44 12.24
N GLU A 8 9.13 23.88 13.30
CA GLU A 8 8.64 23.74 14.67
C GLU A 8 7.23 24.34 14.87
N ALA A 9 6.93 25.43 14.17
CA ALA A 9 5.64 26.13 14.30
C ALA A 9 4.44 25.36 13.75
N ASN A 10 4.64 24.46 12.76
CA ASN A 10 3.54 23.74 12.12
C ASN A 10 3.65 22.21 12.23
N PHE A 11 4.67 21.69 12.90
CA PHE A 11 4.93 20.24 13.04
C PHE A 11 3.75 19.51 13.69
N GLU A 12 3.20 20.05 14.76
CA GLU A 12 2.06 19.45 15.44
C GLU A 12 0.88 19.28 14.46
N ARG A 13 0.49 20.35 13.78
CA ARG A 13 -0.65 20.32 12.84
C ARG A 13 -0.38 19.45 11.63
N GLU A 14 0.80 19.57 11.01
CA GLU A 14 1.09 18.92 9.73
C GLU A 14 1.49 17.44 9.89
N VAL A 15 2.05 17.07 11.05
CA VAL A 15 2.61 15.74 11.29
C VAL A 15 1.83 15.00 12.37
N LEU A 16 1.71 15.55 13.58
CA LEU A 16 1.10 14.80 14.70
C LEU A 16 -0.41 14.71 14.60
N MET A 17 -1.08 15.74 14.07
CA MET A 17 -2.55 15.76 13.87
C MET A 17 -2.98 15.28 12.47
N SER A 18 -2.07 14.72 11.68
CA SER A 18 -2.40 14.22 10.35
C SER A 18 -3.27 12.96 10.44
N GLU A 19 -4.36 12.94 9.66
CA GLU A 19 -5.25 11.78 9.52
C GLU A 19 -4.62 10.64 8.70
N VAL A 20 -3.61 10.95 7.89
CA VAL A 20 -2.86 9.99 7.10
C VAL A 20 -1.41 9.89 7.59
N PRO A 21 -0.71 8.77 7.35
CA PRO A 21 0.68 8.65 7.73
C PRO A 21 1.53 9.72 7.06
N VAL A 22 2.55 10.20 7.77
CA VAL A 22 3.46 11.24 7.31
C VAL A 22 4.88 10.70 7.29
N LEU A 23 5.54 10.76 6.13
CA LEU A 23 6.97 10.55 6.02
C LEU A 23 7.66 11.89 6.15
N VAL A 24 8.47 12.04 7.19
CA VAL A 24 9.29 13.23 7.45
C VAL A 24 10.73 12.94 7.07
N GLU A 25 11.29 13.70 6.12
CA GLU A 25 12.72 13.74 5.87
C GLU A 25 13.35 14.83 6.73
N PHE A 26 14.28 14.46 7.59
CA PHE A 26 15.20 15.40 8.25
C PHE A 26 16.37 15.66 7.31
N SER A 27 16.53 16.92 6.92
CA SER A 27 17.44 17.39 5.89
C SER A 27 18.17 18.64 6.33
N ALA A 28 19.14 19.11 5.53
CA ALA A 28 19.82 20.40 5.73
C ALA A 28 20.25 20.96 4.36
N GLU A 29 20.39 22.29 4.27
CA GLU A 29 20.82 22.96 3.03
C GLU A 29 22.18 22.49 2.51
N TRP A 30 23.10 22.16 3.42
CA TRP A 30 24.46 21.67 3.11
C TRP A 30 24.50 20.16 2.79
N CYS A 31 23.39 19.43 2.94
CA CYS A 31 23.32 17.97 2.77
C CYS A 31 23.29 17.58 1.27
N GLY A 32 24.42 17.16 0.74
CA GLY A 32 24.51 16.63 -0.64
C GLY A 32 23.63 15.41 -0.90
N PRO A 33 23.66 14.36 -0.04
CA PRO A 33 22.79 13.18 -0.19
C PRO A 33 21.31 13.50 -0.15
N CYS A 34 20.85 14.50 0.61
CA CYS A 34 19.45 14.91 0.65
C CYS A 34 18.98 15.43 -0.71
N LYS A 35 19.83 16.16 -1.42
CA LYS A 35 19.53 16.64 -2.79
C LYS A 35 19.32 15.51 -3.79
N LEU A 36 19.97 14.36 -3.57
CA LEU A 36 19.77 13.16 -4.40
C LEU A 36 18.45 12.46 -4.11
N VAL A 37 17.94 12.57 -2.89
CA VAL A 37 16.67 11.96 -2.49
C VAL A 37 15.46 12.82 -2.84
N ALA A 38 15.61 14.13 -2.99
CA ALA A 38 14.50 15.03 -3.30
C ALA A 38 13.62 14.61 -4.50
N PRO A 39 14.16 14.17 -5.65
CA PRO A 39 13.34 13.65 -6.76
C PRO A 39 12.60 12.37 -6.40
N GLU A 40 13.18 11.49 -5.57
CA GLU A 40 12.55 10.26 -5.10
C GLU A 40 11.34 10.55 -4.18
N LEU A 41 11.48 11.53 -3.28
CA LEU A 41 10.39 11.99 -2.41
C LEU A 41 9.25 12.60 -3.22
N LYS A 42 9.57 13.42 -4.23
CA LYS A 42 8.57 14.01 -5.11
C LYS A 42 7.80 12.93 -5.87
N ALA A 43 8.50 11.95 -6.45
CA ALA A 43 7.88 10.84 -7.15
C ALA A 43 6.99 10.01 -6.22
N LEU A 44 7.42 9.77 -4.97
CA LEU A 44 6.62 9.08 -3.97
C LEU A 44 5.37 9.87 -3.55
N ALA A 45 5.51 11.20 -3.39
CA ALA A 45 4.38 12.08 -3.08
C ALA A 45 3.32 12.07 -4.20
N ASP A 46 3.77 12.07 -5.45
CA ASP A 46 2.87 11.98 -6.62
C ASP A 46 2.20 10.60 -6.74
N GLU A 47 2.88 9.53 -6.33
CA GLU A 47 2.36 8.16 -6.30
C GLU A 47 1.30 7.96 -5.21
N LEU A 48 1.59 8.40 -3.99
CA LEU A 48 0.75 8.14 -2.82
C LEU A 48 -0.41 9.14 -2.68
N LYS A 49 -0.28 10.34 -3.24
CA LYS A 49 -1.30 11.40 -3.22
C LYS A 49 -1.87 11.63 -1.81
N GLU A 50 -3.17 11.37 -1.65
CA GLU A 50 -3.90 11.58 -0.39
C GLU A 50 -3.72 10.45 0.63
N ARG A 51 -3.06 9.35 0.25
CA ARG A 51 -2.84 8.20 1.12
C ARG A 51 -1.73 8.41 2.16
N ALA A 52 -0.82 9.34 1.91
CA ALA A 52 0.24 9.74 2.83
C ALA A 52 0.71 11.16 2.54
N LYS A 53 1.21 11.84 3.57
CA LYS A 53 1.94 13.11 3.40
C LYS A 53 3.43 12.84 3.34
N ILE A 54 4.14 13.56 2.46
CA ILE A 54 5.59 13.55 2.38
C ILE A 54 6.06 14.97 2.67
N VAL A 55 6.87 15.13 3.71
CA VAL A 55 7.34 16.46 4.14
C VAL A 55 8.83 16.43 4.44
N THR A 56 9.47 17.59 4.35
CA THR A 56 10.86 17.81 4.74
C THR A 56 10.94 18.80 5.91
N ILE A 57 11.88 18.60 6.79
CA ILE A 57 12.22 19.50 7.90
C ILE A 57 13.72 19.77 7.87
N ASP A 58 14.09 21.05 7.94
CA ASP A 58 15.48 21.47 8.04
C ASP A 58 15.93 21.44 9.52
N ILE A 59 16.97 20.65 9.80
CA ILE A 59 17.45 20.43 11.18
C ILE A 59 18.10 21.69 11.77
N ASP A 60 18.65 22.58 10.94
CA ASP A 60 19.28 23.83 11.39
C ASP A 60 18.21 24.88 11.73
N ARG A 61 17.07 24.84 11.05
CA ARG A 61 15.92 25.72 11.29
C ARG A 61 14.94 25.17 12.30
N SER A 62 15.00 23.87 12.62
CA SER A 62 14.11 23.19 13.54
C SER A 62 14.87 22.24 14.48
N PRO A 63 15.83 22.78 15.27
CA PRO A 63 16.75 21.97 16.08
C PRO A 63 16.06 21.26 17.25
N MET A 64 14.96 21.80 17.79
CA MET A 64 14.26 21.19 18.92
C MET A 64 13.63 19.85 18.53
N ILE A 65 12.94 19.78 17.40
CA ILE A 65 12.30 18.54 16.91
C ILE A 65 13.36 17.49 16.60
N SER A 66 14.44 17.90 15.93
CA SER A 66 15.54 17.01 15.59
C SER A 66 16.17 16.37 16.83
N ARG A 67 16.35 17.15 17.89
CA ARG A 67 16.89 16.66 19.19
C ARG A 67 15.91 15.74 19.90
N GLN A 68 14.61 16.10 19.95
CA GLN A 68 13.57 15.28 20.60
C GLN A 68 13.43 13.91 19.95
N LEU A 69 13.62 13.83 18.64
CA LEU A 69 13.53 12.58 17.87
C LEU A 69 14.88 11.85 17.75
N GLY A 70 15.95 12.39 18.35
CA GLY A 70 17.27 11.77 18.36
C GLY A 70 17.94 11.72 16.98
N VAL A 71 17.62 12.67 16.09
CA VAL A 71 18.23 12.75 14.76
C VAL A 71 19.68 13.19 14.88
N GLN A 72 20.62 12.32 14.50
CA GLN A 72 22.06 12.54 14.59
C GLN A 72 22.73 12.79 13.24
N SER A 73 22.06 12.47 12.16
CA SER A 73 22.59 12.59 10.81
C SER A 73 21.49 12.85 9.78
N VAL A 74 21.86 13.38 8.62
CA VAL A 74 20.94 13.64 7.48
C VAL A 74 21.44 12.95 6.21
N PRO A 75 20.53 12.48 5.33
CA PRO A 75 19.09 12.41 5.55
C PRO A 75 18.70 11.33 6.56
N THR A 76 17.72 11.62 7.40
CA THR A 76 17.03 10.66 8.26
C THR A 76 15.54 10.73 7.96
N PHE A 77 14.90 9.57 7.82
CA PHE A 77 13.47 9.44 7.56
C PHE A 77 12.78 8.90 8.80
N VAL A 78 11.66 9.52 9.16
CA VAL A 78 10.79 9.04 10.24
C VAL A 78 9.36 9.01 9.72
N VAL A 79 8.69 7.87 9.88
CA VAL A 79 7.26 7.73 9.62
C VAL A 79 6.50 8.04 10.89
N PHE A 80 5.52 8.91 10.77
CA PHE A 80 4.52 9.17 11.80
C PHE A 80 3.19 8.54 11.40
N ALA A 81 2.61 7.80 12.32
CA ALA A 81 1.27 7.24 12.16
C ALA A 81 0.48 7.48 13.44
N GLN A 82 -0.75 7.95 13.32
CA GLN A 82 -1.62 8.28 14.46
C GLN A 82 -0.94 9.22 15.49
N GLY A 83 -0.23 10.23 15.00
CA GLY A 83 0.46 11.22 15.82
C GLY A 83 1.73 10.75 16.55
N ARG A 84 2.26 9.57 16.22
CA ARG A 84 3.43 8.99 16.90
C ARG A 84 4.48 8.52 15.89
N PRO A 85 5.77 8.59 16.23
CA PRO A 85 6.81 7.96 15.42
C PRO A 85 6.59 6.44 15.41
N ALA A 86 6.54 5.85 14.21
CA ALA A 86 6.19 4.45 13.99
C ALA A 86 7.30 3.64 13.31
N GLY A 87 8.24 4.32 12.66
CA GLY A 87 9.39 3.70 12.02
C GLY A 87 10.35 4.77 11.50
N GLY A 88 11.57 4.36 11.18
CA GLY A 88 12.56 5.29 10.63
C GLY A 88 13.75 4.59 10.00
N LYS A 89 14.49 5.33 9.17
CA LYS A 89 15.71 4.85 8.50
C LYS A 89 16.65 6.03 8.22
N VAL A 90 17.94 5.78 8.37
CA VAL A 90 19.01 6.77 8.14
C VAL A 90 19.67 6.51 6.79
N GLY A 91 20.07 7.57 6.09
CA GLY A 91 20.80 7.51 4.83
C GLY A 91 19.95 7.76 3.59
N ALA A 92 20.59 7.94 2.43
CA ALA A 92 19.90 8.19 1.18
C ALA A 92 19.13 6.93 0.71
N LEU A 93 17.83 7.04 0.59
CA LEU A 93 16.93 5.98 0.18
C LEU A 93 16.37 6.23 -1.22
N LYS A 94 16.16 5.14 -1.97
CA LYS A 94 15.41 5.17 -3.22
C LYS A 94 13.89 5.12 -2.95
N ARG A 95 13.08 5.55 -3.91
CA ARG A 95 11.61 5.59 -3.83
C ARG A 95 11.02 4.28 -3.30
N GLN A 96 11.48 3.13 -3.80
CA GLN A 96 10.98 1.83 -3.36
C GLN A 96 11.21 1.60 -1.86
N GLN A 97 12.39 1.93 -1.34
CA GLN A 97 12.71 1.78 0.09
C GLN A 97 11.91 2.75 0.98
N LEU A 98 11.66 3.96 0.49
CA LEU A 98 10.80 4.94 1.15
C LEU A 98 9.34 4.47 1.18
N ARG A 99 8.87 3.87 0.10
CA ARG A 99 7.55 3.25 0.02
C ARG A 99 7.41 2.08 1.00
N GLU A 100 8.38 1.16 1.01
CA GLU A 100 8.41 0.02 1.95
C GLU A 100 8.35 0.47 3.42
N LEU A 101 8.97 1.60 3.74
CA LEU A 101 8.92 2.18 5.08
C LEU A 101 7.52 2.70 5.45
N LEU A 102 6.77 3.23 4.49
CA LEU A 102 5.41 3.74 4.67
C LEU A 102 4.33 2.65 4.57
N GLU A 103 4.56 1.61 3.77
CA GLU A 103 3.56 0.60 3.39
C GLU A 103 2.76 0.04 4.58
N PRO A 104 3.37 -0.29 5.76
CA PRO A 104 2.63 -0.83 6.90
C PRO A 104 1.58 0.13 7.48
N PHE A 105 1.72 1.42 7.21
CA PHE A 105 0.91 2.50 7.80
C PHE A 105 -0.09 3.11 6.82
N LEU A 106 0.03 2.81 5.52
CA LEU A 106 -0.87 3.37 4.51
C LEU A 106 -2.32 2.94 4.77
N PRO A 107 -3.29 3.87 4.63
CA PRO A 107 -4.70 3.52 4.71
C PRO A 107 -5.03 2.49 3.63
N ARG A 108 -5.71 1.44 4.04
CA ARG A 108 -6.18 0.40 3.14
C ARG A 108 -7.44 0.85 2.44
N SER A 109 -7.56 0.52 1.18
CA SER A 109 -8.85 0.63 0.50
C SER A 109 -9.82 -0.38 1.10
N GLU A 110 -11.07 0.00 1.21
CA GLU A 110 -12.12 -0.91 1.67
C GLU A 110 -12.08 -2.23 0.89
N GLY A 111 -12.21 -3.35 1.59
CA GLY A 111 -12.14 -4.68 0.97
C GLY A 111 -10.77 -5.13 0.48
N ALA A 112 -9.71 -4.35 0.65
CA ALA A 112 -8.35 -4.76 0.27
C ALA A 112 -7.77 -5.78 1.26
N LEU A 113 -7.31 -6.92 0.76
CA LEU A 113 -6.58 -7.93 1.53
C LEU A 113 -5.19 -8.13 0.95
N ARG A 114 -4.18 -8.16 1.81
CA ARG A 114 -2.80 -8.44 1.39
C ARG A 114 -2.61 -9.91 1.05
N PRO A 115 -1.62 -10.24 0.20
CA PRO A 115 -1.36 -11.62 -0.20
C PRO A 115 -1.13 -12.58 0.98
N ASP A 116 -0.42 -12.17 2.02
CA ASP A 116 -0.18 -12.98 3.22
C ASP A 116 -1.45 -13.22 4.03
N GLU A 117 -2.37 -12.25 4.08
CA GLU A 117 -3.68 -12.37 4.73
C GLU A 117 -4.58 -13.34 3.95
N VAL A 118 -4.62 -13.18 2.62
CA VAL A 118 -5.39 -14.07 1.73
C VAL A 118 -4.90 -15.50 1.85
N ALA A 119 -3.58 -15.74 1.84
CA ALA A 119 -3.01 -17.07 2.02
C ALA A 119 -3.46 -17.75 3.33
N LYS A 120 -3.42 -17.02 4.45
CA LYS A 120 -3.89 -17.52 5.76
C LYS A 120 -5.39 -17.82 5.77
N LEU A 121 -6.21 -16.94 5.17
CA LEU A 121 -7.65 -17.13 5.09
C LEU A 121 -8.03 -18.31 4.18
N MET A 122 -7.30 -18.51 3.08
CA MET A 122 -7.47 -19.67 2.19
C MET A 122 -7.14 -20.99 2.90
N GLN A 123 -5.99 -21.05 3.60
CA GLN A 123 -5.59 -22.22 4.39
C GLN A 123 -6.63 -22.58 5.47
N ALA A 124 -7.27 -21.56 6.04
CA ALA A 124 -8.35 -21.73 7.03
C ALA A 124 -9.72 -22.04 6.40
N GLY A 125 -9.85 -22.10 5.07
CA GLY A 125 -11.14 -22.32 4.38
C GLY A 125 -12.14 -21.19 4.57
N ARG A 126 -11.70 -19.98 4.93
CA ARG A 126 -12.56 -18.86 5.28
C ARG A 126 -12.95 -17.95 4.13
N ILE A 127 -12.34 -18.12 2.97
CA ILE A 127 -12.60 -17.35 1.75
C ILE A 127 -12.59 -18.25 0.52
N ALA A 128 -13.27 -17.82 -0.53
CA ALA A 128 -13.17 -18.38 -1.86
C ALA A 128 -12.42 -17.39 -2.77
N LEU A 129 -11.33 -17.82 -3.41
CA LEU A 129 -10.54 -16.98 -4.28
C LEU A 129 -11.03 -17.07 -5.71
N ILE A 130 -11.24 -15.93 -6.35
CA ILE A 130 -11.80 -15.81 -7.72
C ILE A 130 -10.80 -15.08 -8.61
N ASP A 131 -10.32 -15.76 -9.63
CA ASP A 131 -9.53 -15.16 -10.71
C ASP A 131 -10.46 -14.52 -11.74
N THR A 132 -10.33 -13.21 -11.89
CA THR A 132 -11.19 -12.43 -12.80
C THR A 132 -10.57 -12.23 -14.18
N ARG A 133 -9.47 -12.90 -14.48
CA ARG A 133 -8.84 -12.90 -15.81
C ARG A 133 -9.54 -13.88 -16.74
N ASP A 134 -9.30 -13.71 -18.04
CA ASP A 134 -9.84 -14.59 -19.05
C ASP A 134 -9.42 -16.05 -18.84
N GLN A 135 -10.30 -16.99 -19.18
CA GLN A 135 -10.11 -18.43 -19.02
C GLN A 135 -8.77 -18.96 -19.57
N PRO A 136 -8.28 -18.54 -20.76
CA PRO A 136 -6.98 -18.98 -21.26
C PRO A 136 -5.78 -18.50 -20.40
N VAL A 137 -5.92 -17.32 -19.76
CA VAL A 137 -4.89 -16.78 -18.86
C VAL A 137 -4.91 -17.52 -17.53
N PHE A 138 -6.09 -17.79 -16.99
CA PHE A 138 -6.28 -18.61 -15.81
C PHE A 138 -5.66 -20.00 -15.99
N SER A 139 -5.98 -20.69 -17.10
CA SER A 139 -5.47 -22.04 -17.36
C SER A 139 -3.95 -22.13 -17.43
N ARG A 140 -3.26 -21.04 -17.81
CA ARG A 140 -1.77 -21.04 -17.88
C ARG A 140 -1.10 -20.90 -16.51
N ALA A 141 -1.66 -20.06 -15.66
CA ALA A 141 -1.12 -19.82 -14.32
C ALA A 141 -2.16 -19.15 -13.43
N HIS A 142 -2.41 -19.69 -12.24
CA HIS A 142 -3.36 -19.14 -11.27
C HIS A 142 -2.93 -19.46 -9.84
N ILE A 143 -3.53 -18.81 -8.86
CA ILE A 143 -3.32 -19.12 -7.45
C ILE A 143 -4.01 -20.45 -7.14
N PRO A 144 -3.32 -21.44 -6.51
CA PRO A 144 -3.88 -22.74 -6.21
C PRO A 144 -5.23 -22.65 -5.50
N GLY A 145 -6.21 -23.41 -5.96
CA GLY A 145 -7.56 -23.42 -5.40
C GLY A 145 -8.46 -22.25 -5.80
N ALA A 146 -7.99 -21.33 -6.63
CA ALA A 146 -8.82 -20.26 -7.18
C ALA A 146 -9.82 -20.82 -8.20
N LYS A 147 -10.99 -20.18 -8.29
CA LYS A 147 -11.99 -20.45 -9.35
C LYS A 147 -11.91 -19.36 -10.41
N SER A 148 -12.08 -19.74 -11.68
CA SER A 148 -12.13 -18.77 -12.77
C SER A 148 -13.53 -18.20 -12.91
N MET A 149 -13.60 -16.86 -12.93
CA MET A 149 -14.82 -16.11 -13.27
C MET A 149 -14.40 -14.79 -13.91
N PRO A 150 -14.37 -14.70 -15.24
CA PRO A 150 -13.98 -13.49 -15.95
C PRO A 150 -14.69 -12.24 -15.45
N LEU A 151 -13.99 -11.12 -15.38
CA LEU A 151 -14.46 -9.89 -14.76
C LEU A 151 -15.80 -9.41 -15.35
N GLU A 152 -15.96 -9.56 -16.66
CA GLU A 152 -17.16 -9.17 -17.41
C GLU A 152 -18.39 -10.03 -17.08
N GLU A 153 -18.18 -11.23 -16.54
CA GLU A 153 -19.25 -12.17 -16.19
C GLU A 153 -19.74 -11.99 -14.74
N ILE A 154 -18.94 -11.40 -13.85
CA ILE A 154 -19.21 -11.39 -12.41
C ILE A 154 -20.55 -10.75 -12.07
N GLU A 155 -20.89 -9.61 -12.67
CA GLU A 155 -22.16 -8.92 -12.41
C GLU A 155 -23.38 -9.77 -12.81
N GLY A 156 -23.28 -10.59 -13.87
CA GLY A 156 -24.32 -11.53 -14.29
C GLY A 156 -24.37 -12.84 -13.48
N ARG A 157 -23.33 -13.11 -12.67
CA ARG A 157 -23.15 -14.38 -11.93
C ARG A 157 -23.07 -14.16 -10.41
N LEU A 158 -23.64 -13.09 -9.89
CA LEU A 158 -23.60 -12.77 -8.44
C LEU A 158 -24.20 -13.90 -7.59
N ALA A 159 -25.22 -14.59 -8.06
CA ALA A 159 -25.80 -15.73 -7.36
C ALA A 159 -24.74 -16.83 -7.08
N GLU A 160 -23.80 -17.05 -8.00
CA GLU A 160 -22.74 -18.03 -7.80
C GLU A 160 -21.76 -17.60 -6.70
N LEU A 161 -21.48 -16.29 -6.58
CA LEU A 161 -20.64 -15.77 -5.47
C LEU A 161 -21.30 -16.04 -4.12
N TYR A 162 -22.61 -15.84 -4.01
CA TYR A 162 -23.35 -16.15 -2.76
C TYR A 162 -23.38 -17.65 -2.45
N MET A 163 -23.35 -18.51 -3.48
CA MET A 163 -23.35 -19.96 -3.29
C MET A 163 -21.98 -20.55 -2.96
N LEU A 164 -20.91 -19.75 -2.91
CA LEU A 164 -19.55 -20.23 -2.57
C LEU A 164 -19.41 -20.74 -1.14
N GLY A 165 -20.34 -20.36 -0.24
CA GLY A 165 -20.29 -20.74 1.18
C GLY A 165 -19.23 -20.01 2.00
N ALA A 166 -18.46 -19.11 1.38
CA ALA A 166 -17.45 -18.26 1.99
C ALA A 166 -17.35 -16.94 1.21
N PRO A 167 -16.94 -15.83 1.87
CA PRO A 167 -16.74 -14.55 1.20
C PRO A 167 -15.77 -14.65 0.02
N ALA A 168 -16.14 -14.05 -1.11
CA ALA A 168 -15.31 -14.06 -2.30
C ALA A 168 -14.20 -13.01 -2.21
N VAL A 169 -12.97 -13.38 -2.59
CA VAL A 169 -11.83 -12.48 -2.77
C VAL A 169 -11.46 -12.50 -4.25
N LEU A 170 -11.60 -11.36 -4.90
CA LEU A 170 -11.37 -11.20 -6.33
C LEU A 170 -9.91 -10.86 -6.61
N TYR A 171 -9.32 -11.39 -7.66
CA TYR A 171 -8.01 -10.93 -8.11
C TYR A 171 -7.89 -10.93 -9.63
N CYS A 172 -7.08 -10.01 -10.15
CA CYS A 172 -6.60 -9.99 -11.52
C CYS A 172 -5.07 -9.96 -11.53
N ARG A 173 -4.45 -9.52 -12.61
CA ARG A 173 -2.99 -9.48 -12.69
C ARG A 173 -2.35 -8.49 -11.69
N SER A 174 -2.77 -7.22 -11.68
CA SER A 174 -2.22 -6.13 -10.84
C SER A 174 -3.11 -5.74 -9.65
N GLY A 175 -4.36 -6.21 -9.63
CA GLY A 175 -5.35 -5.84 -8.61
C GLY A 175 -6.22 -4.62 -8.97
N ASP A 176 -5.84 -3.79 -9.94
CA ASP A 176 -6.52 -2.52 -10.23
C ASP A 176 -7.97 -2.71 -10.69
N ARG A 177 -8.20 -3.53 -11.73
CA ARG A 177 -9.54 -3.80 -12.26
C ARG A 177 -10.46 -4.49 -11.24
N THR A 178 -9.91 -5.39 -10.42
CA THR A 178 -10.67 -6.07 -9.37
C THR A 178 -11.00 -5.14 -8.21
N LYS A 179 -10.14 -4.16 -7.90
CA LYS A 179 -10.43 -3.13 -6.91
C LYS A 179 -11.66 -2.31 -7.31
N GLU A 180 -11.70 -1.81 -8.55
CA GLU A 180 -12.83 -1.03 -9.06
C GLU A 180 -14.13 -1.82 -8.99
N LEU A 181 -14.11 -3.08 -9.47
CA LEU A 181 -15.27 -3.95 -9.42
C LEU A 181 -15.69 -4.28 -7.99
N ALA A 182 -14.75 -4.61 -7.09
CA ALA A 182 -15.06 -4.93 -5.70
C ALA A 182 -15.72 -3.75 -4.99
N LEU A 183 -15.21 -2.55 -5.14
CA LEU A 183 -15.82 -1.34 -4.55
C LEU A 183 -17.24 -1.13 -5.07
N LYS A 184 -17.47 -1.25 -6.39
CA LYS A 184 -18.80 -1.16 -6.99
C LYS A 184 -19.78 -2.21 -6.43
N LEU A 185 -19.32 -3.45 -6.28
CA LEU A 185 -20.15 -4.53 -5.73
C LEU A 185 -20.46 -4.33 -4.25
N MET A 186 -19.51 -3.80 -3.48
CA MET A 186 -19.71 -3.47 -2.06
C MET A 186 -20.74 -2.36 -1.88
N GLU A 187 -20.74 -1.32 -2.74
CA GLU A 187 -21.78 -0.29 -2.78
C GLU A 187 -23.18 -0.87 -3.04
N GLN A 188 -23.26 -1.99 -3.75
CA GLN A 188 -24.51 -2.74 -4.00
C GLN A 188 -24.85 -3.74 -2.87
N GLY A 189 -24.06 -3.77 -1.78
CA GLY A 189 -24.27 -4.66 -0.64
C GLY A 189 -23.73 -6.09 -0.82
N VAL A 190 -22.95 -6.34 -1.87
CA VAL A 190 -22.32 -7.65 -2.10
C VAL A 190 -21.09 -7.79 -1.22
N GLN A 191 -21.00 -8.87 -0.45
CA GLN A 191 -19.84 -9.15 0.41
C GLN A 191 -18.69 -9.74 -0.42
N VAL A 192 -17.82 -8.88 -0.91
CA VAL A 192 -16.60 -9.24 -1.64
C VAL A 192 -15.40 -8.49 -1.09
N ALA A 193 -14.22 -9.03 -1.32
CA ALA A 193 -12.94 -8.36 -1.10
C ALA A 193 -12.08 -8.51 -2.36
N TYR A 194 -10.91 -7.88 -2.38
CA TYR A 194 -9.96 -8.07 -3.48
C TYR A 194 -8.53 -8.22 -2.98
N LEU A 195 -7.73 -8.95 -3.74
CA LEU A 195 -6.31 -9.16 -3.47
C LEU A 195 -5.52 -7.92 -3.90
N GLU A 196 -4.92 -7.23 -2.94
CA GLU A 196 -4.04 -6.09 -3.20
C GLU A 196 -2.79 -6.52 -4.00
N GLY A 197 -2.47 -5.78 -5.07
CA GLY A 197 -1.40 -6.14 -5.99
C GLY A 197 -1.69 -7.34 -6.90
N GLY A 198 -2.86 -8.00 -6.77
CA GLY A 198 -3.28 -9.11 -7.60
C GLY A 198 -2.28 -10.28 -7.63
N LEU A 199 -2.22 -10.99 -8.76
CA LEU A 199 -1.29 -12.11 -8.95
C LEU A 199 0.18 -11.67 -8.83
N LEU A 200 0.52 -10.46 -9.31
CA LEU A 200 1.89 -9.93 -9.19
C LEU A 200 2.31 -9.71 -7.73
N GLY A 201 1.41 -9.17 -6.90
CA GLY A 201 1.66 -9.01 -5.46
C GLY A 201 1.81 -10.36 -4.74
N TRP A 202 1.04 -11.37 -5.16
CA TRP A 202 1.13 -12.73 -4.66
C TRP A 202 2.49 -13.38 -4.99
N GLU A 203 2.94 -13.28 -6.25
CA GLU A 203 4.24 -13.77 -6.70
C GLU A 203 5.42 -13.07 -6.01
N ALA A 204 5.30 -11.75 -5.80
CA ALA A 204 6.37 -10.93 -5.23
C ALA A 204 6.79 -11.35 -3.82
N ILE A 205 5.88 -11.97 -3.05
CA ILE A 205 6.18 -12.51 -1.71
C ILE A 205 6.45 -14.02 -1.70
N GLY A 206 6.64 -14.61 -2.88
CA GLY A 206 7.06 -16.01 -3.04
C GLY A 206 5.97 -17.06 -2.76
N LEU A 207 4.69 -16.68 -2.83
CA LEU A 207 3.59 -17.62 -2.65
C LEU A 207 3.37 -18.51 -3.89
N PRO A 208 2.86 -19.74 -3.72
CA PRO A 208 2.77 -20.73 -4.79
C PRO A 208 1.78 -20.31 -5.89
N ILE A 209 2.12 -20.68 -7.13
CA ILE A 209 1.27 -20.53 -8.31
C ILE A 209 1.19 -21.89 -9.00
N GLU A 210 -0.02 -22.30 -9.33
CA GLU A 210 -0.31 -23.44 -10.19
C GLU A 210 -0.14 -23.02 -11.65
N ARG A 211 0.64 -23.80 -12.41
CA ARG A 211 0.91 -23.56 -13.84
C ARG A 211 0.51 -24.80 -14.64
N ALA A 212 -0.05 -24.57 -15.82
CA ALA A 212 -0.22 -25.69 -16.76
C ALA A 212 1.15 -26.21 -17.20
N ASP A 213 1.28 -27.51 -17.28
CA ASP A 213 2.43 -28.23 -17.85
C ASP A 213 2.59 -27.94 -19.33
#